data_82cced74134dec3db4083b87fab0ae31
#
_entry.id   82cced74134dec3db4083b87fab0ae31
#
_cell.length_a   1.000
_cell.length_b   1.000
_cell.length_c   1.000
_cell.angle_alpha   90.00
_cell.angle_beta   90.00
_cell.angle_gamma   90.00
#
_symmetry.space_group_name_H-M   'P 1'
#
loop_
_entity.id
_entity.type
_entity.pdbx_description
1 polymer ?
#
loop_
_entity_poly.entity_id
_entity_poly.type
_entity_poly.pdbx_seq_one_letter_code
_entity_poly.pdbx_strand_id
1 'polypeptide(L)'
;MSEKLLAPLEWHNETRKVKDLVPYEFNPRILTEEKKQKLINSIEKFNLAEVPAINTDNKIIAGHQRIKVLMLLNRGEENIDVRLPNRSLTEEEFKQYNITSNVSAGFWDVDVLEEHFADIDLEDLGLNLDDLELPSDLIPEDMSGEDEGDFDAEPPVDPISEKGDVYILKSLQKNLEHKVVCGDSTVEDPYKELFQNEKCNLVLTDPPYNVDYQGGSDKKREKIQNDKMETNSFYDFLLQFYKQAHSIAEPGAPAYVFHADTEGVNFRKAFVDSGFKLSECLIWKKNSIVMSRQDYHWIHEPILYGWKLGAAHKWYTDRKQQTVLEFDRPLKSEYHPTMKPIEMLCYLIKNSSKQKDIVFDGFLGSGSTLIASEKSWRNCRGIEIGENYCDVIVRRWVKYMQENKLKFEVIKNDKKLTQHE
;
A
#
# COMPACT_ATOMS: atom_id res chain seq x y z
N MET A 1 2.23 37.45 32.99
CA MET A 1 3.32 38.04 32.17
C MET A 1 2.66 38.58 30.94
N SER A 2 2.78 39.87 30.62
CA SER A 2 2.14 40.47 29.45
C SER A 2 2.77 39.87 28.19
N GLU A 3 1.98 39.21 27.36
CA GLU A 3 2.36 38.88 25.99
C GLU A 3 2.84 40.16 25.30
N LYS A 4 4.10 40.19 24.93
CA LYS A 4 4.63 41.24 24.07
C LYS A 4 3.98 41.04 22.70
N LEU A 5 3.02 41.88 22.36
CA LEU A 5 2.47 41.93 21.00
C LEU A 5 3.66 42.09 20.01
N LEU A 6 3.89 41.04 19.22
CA LEU A 6 4.89 41.11 18.15
C LEU A 6 4.40 42.10 17.06
N ALA A 7 5.32 42.84 16.46
CA ALA A 7 4.98 43.70 15.34
C ALA A 7 4.39 42.86 14.16
N PRO A 8 3.42 43.38 13.41
CA PRO A 8 2.92 42.75 12.23
C PRO A 8 4.04 42.36 11.27
N LEU A 9 3.90 41.18 10.62
CA LEU A 9 4.85 40.72 9.63
C LEU A 9 4.66 41.48 8.31
N GLU A 10 5.73 42.08 7.85
CA GLU A 10 5.80 42.72 6.54
C GLU A 10 6.95 42.09 5.73
N TRP A 11 6.73 41.84 4.46
CA TRP A 11 7.67 41.16 3.61
C TRP A 11 8.23 42.09 2.55
N HIS A 12 9.55 42.06 2.37
CA HIS A 12 10.26 42.83 1.33
C HIS A 12 11.19 41.89 0.53
N ASN A 13 11.61 42.34 -0.64
CA ASN A 13 12.56 41.58 -1.45
C ASN A 13 13.97 42.08 -1.14
N GLU A 14 14.89 41.12 -1.06
CA GLU A 14 16.31 41.35 -1.00
C GLU A 14 17.04 40.37 -1.91
N THR A 15 18.31 40.65 -2.24
CA THR A 15 19.15 39.77 -3.06
C THR A 15 20.10 38.98 -2.18
N ARG A 16 20.21 37.68 -2.40
CA ARG A 16 21.13 36.74 -1.71
C ARG A 16 21.81 35.84 -2.71
N LYS A 17 23.04 35.38 -2.40
CA LYS A 17 23.65 34.30 -3.15
C LYS A 17 22.97 32.97 -2.78
N VAL A 18 22.76 32.11 -3.78
CA VAL A 18 22.12 30.80 -3.60
C VAL A 18 22.82 29.97 -2.52
N LYS A 19 24.15 29.96 -2.50
CA LYS A 19 24.98 29.19 -1.54
C LYS A 19 24.88 29.69 -0.08
N ASP A 20 24.46 30.93 0.13
CA ASP A 20 24.35 31.54 1.46
C ASP A 20 23.01 31.22 2.12
N LEU A 21 22.10 30.56 1.40
CA LEU A 21 20.80 30.14 1.91
C LEU A 21 20.92 28.80 2.65
N VAL A 22 20.36 28.73 3.84
CA VAL A 22 20.45 27.59 4.74
C VAL A 22 19.17 26.74 4.63
N PRO A 23 19.25 25.48 4.18
CA PRO A 23 18.10 24.58 4.19
C PRO A 23 17.57 24.38 5.61
N TYR A 24 16.23 24.29 5.76
CA TYR A 24 15.61 23.86 7.00
C TYR A 24 15.73 22.35 7.13
N GLU A 25 16.34 21.88 8.22
CA GLU A 25 16.68 20.49 8.46
C GLU A 25 15.43 19.58 8.47
N PHE A 26 14.34 20.07 9.06
CA PHE A 26 13.07 19.34 9.19
C PHE A 26 12.04 19.75 8.12
N ASN A 27 12.47 20.05 6.90
CA ASN A 27 11.53 20.33 5.82
C ASN A 27 10.79 19.05 5.41
N PRO A 28 9.46 18.94 5.63
CA PRO A 28 8.72 17.68 5.47
C PRO A 28 8.39 17.37 4.01
N ARG A 29 8.95 18.11 3.06
CA ARG A 29 8.58 18.00 1.67
C ARG A 29 9.57 17.20 0.85
N ILE A 30 9.09 16.13 0.23
CA ILE A 30 9.86 15.23 -0.64
C ILE A 30 9.63 15.58 -2.11
N LEU A 31 10.69 15.48 -2.91
CA LEU A 31 10.67 15.68 -4.36
C LEU A 31 11.07 14.40 -5.07
N THR A 32 10.17 13.86 -5.91
CA THR A 32 10.48 12.69 -6.73
C THR A 32 11.46 13.03 -7.85
N GLU A 33 12.19 12.06 -8.37
CA GLU A 33 13.15 12.29 -9.47
C GLU A 33 12.46 12.86 -10.72
N GLU A 34 11.24 12.39 -11.04
CA GLU A 34 10.45 12.93 -12.15
C GLU A 34 10.12 14.43 -11.96
N LYS A 35 9.62 14.80 -10.76
CA LYS A 35 9.31 16.20 -10.44
C LYS A 35 10.57 17.05 -10.36
N LYS A 36 11.68 16.48 -9.87
CA LYS A 36 12.99 17.11 -9.86
C LYS A 36 13.46 17.41 -11.30
N GLN A 37 13.35 16.46 -12.23
CA GLN A 37 13.72 16.68 -13.63
C GLN A 37 12.82 17.73 -14.30
N LYS A 38 11.51 17.72 -14.03
CA LYS A 38 10.58 18.76 -14.50
C LYS A 38 10.97 20.15 -13.95
N LEU A 39 11.36 20.22 -12.69
CA LEU A 39 11.81 21.48 -12.07
C LEU A 39 13.15 21.96 -12.64
N ILE A 40 14.10 21.05 -12.90
CA ILE A 40 15.35 21.36 -13.61
C ILE A 40 15.05 21.98 -14.98
N ASN A 41 14.26 21.31 -15.81
CA ASN A 41 13.89 21.77 -17.15
C ASN A 41 13.17 23.14 -17.09
N SER A 42 12.33 23.36 -16.09
CA SER A 42 11.64 24.62 -15.88
C SER A 42 12.62 25.77 -15.52
N ILE A 43 13.55 25.50 -14.61
CA ILE A 43 14.55 26.50 -14.19
C ILE A 43 15.54 26.81 -15.33
N GLU A 44 15.94 25.82 -16.11
CA GLU A 44 16.79 26.04 -17.29
C GLU A 44 16.08 26.88 -18.37
N LYS A 45 14.77 26.65 -18.56
CA LYS A 45 14.00 27.33 -19.59
C LYS A 45 13.52 28.73 -19.18
N PHE A 46 13.06 28.88 -17.96
CA PHE A 46 12.39 30.11 -17.50
C PHE A 46 13.13 30.85 -16.39
N ASN A 47 14.29 30.30 -15.94
CA ASN A 47 15.00 30.76 -14.75
C ASN A 47 14.14 30.63 -13.46
N LEU A 48 14.57 31.26 -12.37
CA LEU A 48 13.85 31.26 -11.08
C LEU A 48 12.71 32.30 -11.14
N ALA A 49 11.52 31.88 -11.50
CA ALA A 49 10.35 32.77 -11.62
C ALA A 49 9.66 33.01 -10.27
N GLU A 50 9.69 32.03 -9.34
CA GLU A 50 9.08 32.15 -8.02
C GLU A 50 10.13 32.46 -6.96
N VAL A 51 9.95 33.55 -6.24
CA VAL A 51 10.89 34.07 -5.25
C VAL A 51 10.83 33.22 -3.97
N PRO A 52 11.94 32.60 -3.51
CA PRO A 52 11.99 31.88 -2.25
C PRO A 52 11.77 32.80 -1.06
N ALA A 53 11.11 32.29 -0.01
CA ALA A 53 10.99 33.00 1.27
C ALA A 53 12.01 32.44 2.28
N ILE A 54 12.72 33.36 2.94
CA ILE A 54 13.72 33.03 3.95
C ILE A 54 13.48 33.81 5.24
N ASN A 55 13.98 33.32 6.35
CA ASN A 55 14.01 34.06 7.61
C ASN A 55 15.25 34.98 7.66
N THR A 56 15.33 35.85 8.65
CA THR A 56 16.41 36.83 8.80
C THR A 56 17.80 36.20 8.99
N ASP A 57 17.88 34.93 9.36
CA ASP A 57 19.09 34.12 9.49
C ASP A 57 19.47 33.37 8.22
N ASN A 58 18.88 33.71 7.06
CA ASN A 58 18.98 33.05 5.76
C ASN A 58 18.39 31.62 5.72
N LYS A 59 17.72 31.16 6.75
CA LYS A 59 17.08 29.84 6.76
C LYS A 59 15.88 29.85 5.82
N ILE A 60 15.83 28.89 4.91
CA ILE A 60 14.76 28.80 3.91
C ILE A 60 13.46 28.38 4.60
N ILE A 61 12.37 29.10 4.35
CA ILE A 61 11.03 28.79 4.81
C ILE A 61 10.24 28.11 3.67
N ALA A 62 10.31 28.73 2.47
CA ALA A 62 9.65 28.22 1.27
C ALA A 62 10.61 28.28 0.06
N GLY A 63 10.53 27.29 -0.84
CA GLY A 63 11.37 27.21 -2.05
C GLY A 63 12.59 26.30 -1.94
N HIS A 64 12.68 25.44 -0.92
CA HIS A 64 13.80 24.50 -0.69
C HIS A 64 14.21 23.73 -1.94
N GLN A 65 13.25 23.20 -2.70
CA GLN A 65 13.54 22.37 -3.87
C GLN A 65 14.15 23.19 -5.01
N ARG A 66 13.71 24.45 -5.19
CA ARG A 66 14.28 25.36 -6.19
C ARG A 66 15.74 25.67 -5.88
N ILE A 67 16.04 25.97 -4.62
CA ILE A 67 17.41 26.23 -4.16
C ILE A 67 18.28 25.00 -4.34
N LYS A 68 17.77 23.80 -3.98
CA LYS A 68 18.47 22.53 -4.19
C LYS A 68 18.80 22.31 -5.67
N VAL A 69 17.86 22.56 -6.58
CA VAL A 69 18.09 22.43 -8.03
C VAL A 69 19.11 23.45 -8.51
N LEU A 70 19.07 24.72 -8.09
CA LEU A 70 20.09 25.70 -8.45
C LEU A 70 21.49 25.26 -8.01
N MET A 71 21.63 24.69 -6.82
CA MET A 71 22.90 24.12 -6.33
C MET A 71 23.37 22.95 -7.21
N LEU A 72 22.46 22.05 -7.62
CA LEU A 72 22.78 20.94 -8.54
C LEU A 72 23.22 21.42 -9.93
N LEU A 73 22.68 22.54 -10.40
CA LEU A 73 23.07 23.18 -11.66
C LEU A 73 24.37 24.02 -11.55
N ASN A 74 25.11 23.92 -10.43
CA ASN A 74 26.33 24.70 -10.14
C ASN A 74 26.11 26.23 -10.15
N ARG A 75 24.87 26.69 -9.87
CA ARG A 75 24.50 28.11 -9.81
C ARG A 75 24.58 28.71 -8.41
N GLY A 76 25.38 28.12 -7.52
CA GLY A 76 25.53 28.56 -6.11
C GLY A 76 26.04 29.97 -5.92
N GLU A 77 26.86 30.50 -6.83
CA GLU A 77 27.41 31.85 -6.78
C GLU A 77 26.45 32.94 -7.35
N GLU A 78 25.33 32.52 -7.91
CA GLU A 78 24.34 33.39 -8.49
C GLU A 78 23.57 34.17 -7.44
N ASN A 79 23.30 35.44 -7.72
CA ASN A 79 22.45 36.28 -6.89
C ASN A 79 20.99 36.08 -7.31
N ILE A 80 20.12 35.78 -6.38
CA ILE A 80 18.68 35.61 -6.59
C ILE A 80 17.90 36.52 -5.65
N ASP A 81 16.71 36.92 -6.06
CA ASP A 81 15.77 37.61 -5.19
C ASP A 81 15.17 36.63 -4.17
N VAL A 82 15.04 37.09 -2.95
CA VAL A 82 14.40 36.35 -1.83
C VAL A 82 13.41 37.27 -1.11
N ARG A 83 12.35 36.67 -0.54
CA ARG A 83 11.42 37.35 0.35
C ARG A 83 11.92 37.26 1.77
N LEU A 84 12.08 38.40 2.42
CA LEU A 84 12.58 38.53 3.81
C LEU A 84 11.52 39.22 4.67
N PRO A 85 11.26 38.73 5.91
CA PRO A 85 10.38 39.42 6.83
C PRO A 85 11.11 40.60 7.52
N ASN A 86 10.36 41.62 7.95
CA ASN A 86 10.86 42.77 8.67
C ASN A 86 11.38 42.42 10.09
N ARG A 87 11.11 41.21 10.58
CA ARG A 87 11.64 40.66 11.85
C ARG A 87 11.82 39.17 11.73
N SER A 88 12.62 38.55 12.61
CA SER A 88 12.67 37.09 12.71
C SER A 88 11.30 36.52 13.03
N LEU A 89 10.94 35.44 12.36
CA LEU A 89 9.79 34.62 12.74
C LEU A 89 10.07 33.90 14.05
N THR A 90 9.04 33.73 14.86
CA THR A 90 9.08 32.74 15.94
C THR A 90 9.16 31.33 15.37
N GLU A 91 9.53 30.36 16.20
CA GLU A 91 9.59 28.97 15.76
C GLU A 91 8.21 28.46 15.26
N GLU A 92 7.15 28.83 15.96
CA GLU A 92 5.77 28.54 15.62
C GLU A 92 5.38 29.17 14.26
N GLU A 93 5.59 30.48 14.08
CA GLU A 93 5.33 31.20 12.82
C GLU A 93 6.12 30.59 11.66
N PHE A 94 7.37 30.17 11.90
CA PHE A 94 8.21 29.53 10.90
C PHE A 94 7.62 28.20 10.45
N LYS A 95 7.22 27.33 11.38
CA LYS A 95 6.60 26.03 11.10
C LYS A 95 5.26 26.21 10.36
N GLN A 96 4.37 27.08 10.87
CA GLN A 96 3.09 27.38 10.24
C GLN A 96 3.26 27.86 8.80
N TYR A 97 4.17 28.80 8.55
CA TYR A 97 4.40 29.31 7.20
C TYR A 97 5.04 28.26 6.28
N ASN A 98 5.96 27.43 6.79
CA ASN A 98 6.54 26.33 6.04
C ASN A 98 5.46 25.36 5.57
N ILE A 99 4.52 24.97 6.43
CA ILE A 99 3.37 24.12 6.08
C ILE A 99 2.45 24.82 5.08
N THR A 100 1.91 26.00 5.44
CA THR A 100 0.92 26.72 4.62
C THR A 100 1.43 27.01 3.20
N SER A 101 2.72 27.37 3.05
CA SER A 101 3.32 27.64 1.75
C SER A 101 3.47 26.39 0.86
N ASN A 102 3.26 25.23 1.41
CA ASN A 102 3.49 23.94 0.76
C ASN A 102 2.22 23.08 0.59
N VAL A 103 1.06 23.47 1.16
CA VAL A 103 -0.19 22.67 1.12
C VAL A 103 -0.65 22.37 -0.30
N SER A 104 -0.43 23.25 -1.26
CA SER A 104 -1.02 23.13 -2.61
C SER A 104 -0.23 22.29 -3.61
N ALA A 105 0.98 21.80 -3.28
CA ALA A 105 1.78 21.08 -4.27
C ALA A 105 2.88 20.20 -3.64
N GLY A 106 2.85 18.89 -3.86
CA GLY A 106 3.88 17.91 -3.50
C GLY A 106 3.43 16.88 -2.49
N PHE A 107 4.40 16.15 -1.96
CA PHE A 107 4.16 15.09 -0.99
C PHE A 107 4.83 15.44 0.33
N TRP A 108 4.27 14.89 1.41
CA TRP A 108 4.70 15.19 2.75
C TRP A 108 5.42 13.98 3.35
N ASP A 109 6.47 14.24 4.11
CA ASP A 109 7.08 13.25 4.98
C ASP A 109 6.28 13.25 6.29
N VAL A 110 5.47 12.21 6.45
CA VAL A 110 4.54 12.10 7.60
C VAL A 110 5.31 11.93 8.90
N ASP A 111 6.42 11.19 8.89
CA ASP A 111 7.23 10.98 10.09
C ASP A 111 7.84 12.30 10.57
N VAL A 112 8.32 13.15 9.64
CA VAL A 112 8.83 14.49 9.97
C VAL A 112 7.71 15.40 10.48
N LEU A 113 6.49 15.30 9.93
CA LEU A 113 5.34 16.06 10.41
C LEU A 113 4.95 15.67 11.84
N GLU A 114 4.85 14.38 12.12
CA GLU A 114 4.51 13.88 13.46
C GLU A 114 5.59 14.19 14.50
N GLU A 115 6.87 14.08 14.15
CA GLU A 115 7.97 14.29 15.09
C GLU A 115 8.23 15.78 15.39
N HIS A 116 8.18 16.63 14.35
CA HIS A 116 8.66 18.02 14.48
C HIS A 116 7.57 19.10 14.40
N PHE A 117 6.33 18.73 14.03
CA PHE A 117 5.20 19.64 13.85
C PHE A 117 3.97 19.24 14.68
N ALA A 118 4.11 18.30 15.64
CA ALA A 118 3.02 17.85 16.51
C ALA A 118 2.42 18.99 17.39
N ASP A 119 3.12 20.10 17.55
CA ASP A 119 2.70 21.30 18.26
C ASP A 119 1.84 22.25 17.39
N ILE A 120 1.65 21.94 16.11
CA ILE A 120 0.90 22.75 15.16
C ILE A 120 -0.42 22.04 14.81
N ASP A 121 -1.53 22.78 14.80
CA ASP A 121 -2.80 22.29 14.28
C ASP A 121 -2.75 22.24 12.74
N LEU A 122 -2.39 21.07 12.22
CA LEU A 122 -2.20 20.86 10.79
C LEU A 122 -3.53 20.87 10.03
N GLU A 123 -4.64 20.47 10.65
CA GLU A 123 -5.98 20.51 10.05
C GLU A 123 -6.45 21.96 9.84
N ASP A 124 -6.22 22.83 10.80
CA ASP A 124 -6.57 24.26 10.68
C ASP A 124 -5.76 24.96 9.56
N LEU A 125 -4.56 24.45 9.25
CA LEU A 125 -3.73 24.91 8.13
C LEU A 125 -4.07 24.25 6.79
N GLY A 126 -5.10 23.39 6.74
CA GLY A 126 -5.58 22.70 5.54
C GLY A 126 -4.79 21.45 5.18
N LEU A 127 -4.07 20.86 6.14
CA LEU A 127 -3.32 19.62 5.98
C LEU A 127 -3.87 18.55 6.93
N ASN A 128 -4.62 17.60 6.40
CA ASN A 128 -5.09 16.46 7.16
C ASN A 128 -4.10 15.30 6.99
N LEU A 129 -3.48 14.84 8.07
CA LEU A 129 -2.51 13.74 8.07
C LEU A 129 -3.13 12.43 7.56
N ASP A 130 -4.41 12.21 7.82
CA ASP A 130 -5.13 11.03 7.34
C ASP A 130 -5.30 11.00 5.81
N ASP A 131 -5.19 12.15 5.14
CA ASP A 131 -5.29 12.28 3.69
C ASP A 131 -3.91 12.26 2.99
N LEU A 132 -2.82 12.21 3.75
CA LEU A 132 -1.46 12.19 3.22
C LEU A 132 -1.02 10.77 2.85
N GLU A 133 -1.19 10.39 1.61
CA GLU A 133 -0.57 9.20 1.06
C GLU A 133 0.83 9.54 0.51
N LEU A 134 1.82 8.67 0.84
CA LEU A 134 3.08 8.69 0.12
C LEU A 134 2.80 8.32 -1.34
N PRO A 135 3.31 9.10 -2.32
CA PRO A 135 3.17 8.74 -3.73
C PRO A 135 3.83 7.40 -4.03
N SER A 136 3.26 6.69 -4.99
CA SER A 136 3.80 5.42 -5.48
C SER A 136 5.25 5.50 -5.96
N ASP A 137 5.70 6.66 -6.40
CA ASP A 137 7.03 6.97 -6.89
C ASP A 137 8.05 7.37 -5.79
N LEU A 138 7.61 7.48 -4.52
CA LEU A 138 8.48 7.59 -3.34
C LEU A 138 8.72 6.25 -2.62
N ILE A 139 8.07 5.20 -3.05
CA ILE A 139 8.61 3.86 -2.83
C ILE A 139 9.94 3.87 -3.59
N PRO A 140 11.10 3.64 -2.93
CA PRO A 140 12.38 3.61 -3.63
C PRO A 140 12.25 2.78 -4.91
N GLU A 141 12.77 3.28 -6.05
CA GLU A 141 12.78 2.53 -7.32
C GLU A 141 13.47 1.17 -7.20
N ASP A 142 14.30 0.96 -6.17
CA ASP A 142 14.83 -0.33 -5.74
C ASP A 142 13.76 -1.37 -5.35
N MET A 143 12.49 -0.96 -5.22
CA MET A 143 11.38 -1.87 -4.92
C MET A 143 10.42 -2.09 -6.11
N SER A 144 10.66 -1.46 -7.25
CA SER A 144 9.78 -1.54 -8.44
C SER A 144 10.29 -2.46 -9.54
N GLY A 145 11.31 -3.26 -9.31
CA GLY A 145 11.92 -4.01 -10.40
C GLY A 145 12.67 -5.29 -10.03
N GLU A 146 12.66 -5.70 -8.79
CA GLU A 146 13.32 -6.95 -8.43
C GLU A 146 12.31 -8.10 -8.45
N ASP A 147 12.70 -9.13 -9.18
CA ASP A 147 12.07 -10.40 -9.43
C ASP A 147 11.16 -10.86 -8.28
N GLU A 148 9.86 -10.98 -8.56
CA GLU A 148 8.90 -11.62 -7.63
C GLU A 148 9.33 -13.06 -7.27
N GLY A 149 10.28 -13.64 -7.99
CA GLY A 149 10.92 -14.92 -7.71
C GLY A 149 11.88 -14.92 -6.52
N ASP A 150 12.47 -13.77 -6.17
CA ASP A 150 13.46 -13.70 -5.09
C ASP A 150 12.87 -13.83 -3.68
N PHE A 151 11.56 -13.55 -3.51
CA PHE A 151 10.85 -13.75 -2.22
C PHE A 151 10.13 -15.10 -2.13
N ASP A 152 10.38 -16.02 -3.05
CA ASP A 152 9.77 -17.34 -3.02
C ASP A 152 10.35 -18.19 -1.88
N ALA A 153 9.50 -18.98 -1.24
CA ALA A 153 9.87 -19.90 -0.18
C ALA A 153 9.34 -21.30 -0.48
N GLU A 154 10.21 -22.30 -0.35
CA GLU A 154 9.81 -23.69 -0.54
C GLU A 154 8.89 -24.13 0.63
N PRO A 155 7.71 -24.72 0.32
CA PRO A 155 6.88 -25.31 1.36
C PRO A 155 7.65 -26.42 2.09
N PRO A 156 7.66 -26.40 3.43
CA PRO A 156 8.29 -27.46 4.19
C PRO A 156 7.54 -28.80 4.00
N VAL A 157 8.28 -29.87 3.97
CA VAL A 157 7.69 -31.24 3.91
C VAL A 157 6.94 -31.53 5.19
N ASP A 158 7.50 -31.13 6.33
CA ASP A 158 6.88 -31.22 7.65
C ASP A 158 6.56 -29.79 8.15
N PRO A 159 5.30 -29.37 8.12
CA PRO A 159 4.93 -28.01 8.54
C PRO A 159 5.11 -27.82 10.05
N ILE A 160 5.54 -26.61 10.43
CA ILE A 160 5.60 -26.15 11.81
C ILE A 160 4.24 -25.60 12.26
N SER A 161 3.45 -25.11 11.29
CA SER A 161 2.11 -24.60 11.54
C SER A 161 1.11 -25.74 11.77
N GLU A 162 0.15 -25.52 12.66
CA GLU A 162 -1.00 -26.37 12.90
C GLU A 162 -2.30 -25.60 12.73
N LYS A 163 -3.41 -26.29 12.45
CA LYS A 163 -4.72 -25.63 12.38
C LYS A 163 -5.08 -24.97 13.72
N GLY A 164 -5.49 -23.71 13.64
CA GLY A 164 -5.77 -22.86 14.79
C GLY A 164 -4.59 -21.95 15.18
N ASP A 165 -3.40 -22.15 14.62
CA ASP A 165 -2.28 -21.26 14.88
C ASP A 165 -2.55 -19.84 14.39
N VAL A 166 -2.15 -18.87 15.23
CA VAL A 166 -2.25 -17.44 14.95
C VAL A 166 -0.86 -16.84 14.92
N TYR A 167 -0.51 -16.23 13.79
CA TYR A 167 0.74 -15.48 13.63
C TYR A 167 0.44 -13.98 13.65
N ILE A 168 1.23 -13.23 14.44
CA ILE A 168 1.25 -11.77 14.44
C ILE A 168 2.63 -11.34 13.93
N LEU A 169 2.63 -10.63 12.82
CA LEU A 169 3.82 -10.17 12.11
C LEU A 169 3.89 -8.64 12.24
N LYS A 170 4.85 -8.13 13.03
CA LYS A 170 4.98 -6.70 13.32
C LYS A 170 6.10 -6.07 12.53
N SER A 171 5.76 -5.11 11.68
CA SER A 171 6.70 -4.22 11.01
C SER A 171 6.95 -3.01 11.90
N LEU A 172 8.07 -3.00 12.63
CA LEU A 172 8.31 -2.02 13.69
C LEU A 172 8.57 -0.61 13.16
N GLN A 173 9.25 -0.48 12.01
CA GLN A 173 9.55 0.83 11.42
C GLN A 173 8.32 1.48 10.79
N LYS A 174 7.44 0.65 10.19
CA LYS A 174 6.20 1.13 9.58
C LYS A 174 5.02 1.14 10.56
N ASN A 175 5.23 0.66 11.79
CA ASN A 175 4.18 0.48 12.80
C ASN A 175 2.95 -0.27 12.24
N LEU A 176 3.19 -1.39 11.52
CA LEU A 176 2.16 -2.25 10.97
C LEU A 176 2.07 -3.56 11.76
N GLU A 177 0.88 -4.12 11.83
CA GLU A 177 0.61 -5.42 12.42
C GLU A 177 -0.22 -6.27 11.47
N HIS A 178 0.41 -7.29 10.88
CA HIS A 178 -0.34 -8.28 10.11
C HIS A 178 -0.69 -9.47 11.00
N LYS A 179 -1.85 -10.10 10.72
CA LYS A 179 -2.27 -11.33 11.39
C LYS A 179 -2.60 -12.40 10.37
N VAL A 180 -2.14 -13.62 10.61
CA VAL A 180 -2.42 -14.79 9.79
C VAL A 180 -2.94 -15.88 10.68
N VAL A 181 -4.05 -16.51 10.29
CA VAL A 181 -4.62 -17.67 10.98
C VAL A 181 -4.58 -18.89 10.07
N CYS A 182 -4.03 -19.98 10.58
CA CYS A 182 -4.11 -21.29 9.93
C CYS A 182 -5.51 -21.87 10.15
N GLY A 183 -6.41 -21.77 9.15
CA GLY A 183 -7.80 -22.17 9.36
C GLY A 183 -8.66 -22.15 8.10
N ASP A 184 -9.94 -22.45 8.28
CA ASP A 184 -10.94 -22.48 7.22
C ASP A 184 -11.70 -21.14 7.16
N SER A 185 -11.66 -20.49 6.00
CA SER A 185 -12.32 -19.19 5.77
C SER A 185 -13.85 -19.27 5.65
N THR A 186 -14.44 -20.45 5.65
CA THR A 186 -15.91 -20.61 5.63
C THR A 186 -16.55 -20.62 7.02
N VAL A 187 -15.75 -20.76 8.09
CA VAL A 187 -16.22 -20.80 9.47
C VAL A 187 -15.86 -19.54 10.25
N GLU A 188 -16.57 -19.30 11.37
CA GLU A 188 -16.50 -18.05 12.13
C GLU A 188 -15.21 -17.87 12.96
N ASP A 189 -14.65 -18.95 13.48
CA ASP A 189 -13.60 -18.88 14.50
C ASP A 189 -12.33 -18.15 14.03
N PRO A 190 -11.77 -18.35 12.81
CA PRO A 190 -10.62 -17.58 12.34
C PRO A 190 -10.86 -16.07 12.32
N TYR A 191 -12.09 -15.64 12.02
CA TYR A 191 -12.44 -14.22 11.98
C TYR A 191 -12.46 -13.57 13.36
N LYS A 192 -12.87 -14.32 14.40
CA LYS A 192 -12.80 -13.83 15.79
C LYS A 192 -11.36 -13.57 16.22
N GLU A 193 -10.44 -14.48 15.87
CA GLU A 193 -9.02 -14.34 16.16
C GLU A 193 -8.39 -13.16 15.41
N LEU A 194 -8.73 -12.97 14.13
CA LEU A 194 -8.17 -11.90 13.30
C LEU A 194 -8.67 -10.52 13.71
N PHE A 195 -9.96 -10.38 13.96
CA PHE A 195 -10.59 -9.07 14.02
C PHE A 195 -11.00 -8.63 15.42
N GLN A 196 -11.35 -9.56 16.32
CA GLN A 196 -11.90 -9.20 17.63
C GLN A 196 -13.04 -8.19 17.50
N ASN A 197 -12.75 -6.89 17.72
CA ASN A 197 -13.69 -5.76 17.56
C ASN A 197 -13.38 -4.89 16.34
N GLU A 198 -12.32 -5.19 15.57
CA GLU A 198 -11.94 -4.45 14.39
C GLU A 198 -12.81 -4.81 13.18
N LYS A 199 -12.78 -3.99 12.14
CA LYS A 199 -13.43 -4.24 10.85
C LYS A 199 -12.39 -4.08 9.73
N CYS A 200 -12.56 -4.81 8.62
CA CYS A 200 -11.72 -4.58 7.46
C CYS A 200 -12.23 -3.41 6.61
N ASN A 201 -11.29 -2.70 6.02
CA ASN A 201 -11.52 -1.56 5.15
C ASN A 201 -11.59 -1.97 3.68
N LEU A 202 -10.97 -3.11 3.34
CA LEU A 202 -10.88 -3.67 1.99
C LEU A 202 -10.85 -5.20 2.07
N VAL A 203 -11.67 -5.87 1.24
CA VAL A 203 -11.56 -7.30 0.96
C VAL A 203 -10.84 -7.46 -0.37
N LEU A 204 -9.73 -8.19 -0.40
CA LEU A 204 -8.94 -8.47 -1.60
C LEU A 204 -8.53 -9.94 -1.56
N THR A 205 -9.11 -10.79 -2.41
CA THR A 205 -9.03 -12.23 -2.18
C THR A 205 -9.10 -13.06 -3.46
N ASP A 206 -8.51 -14.26 -3.42
CA ASP A 206 -8.38 -15.19 -4.54
C ASP A 206 -8.84 -16.61 -4.13
N PRO A 207 -10.17 -16.85 -4.02
CA PRO A 207 -10.69 -18.16 -3.65
C PRO A 207 -10.35 -19.25 -4.69
N PRO A 208 -10.39 -20.56 -4.33
CA PRO A 208 -10.27 -21.66 -5.30
C PRO A 208 -11.27 -21.50 -6.45
N TYR A 209 -10.86 -21.87 -7.68
CA TYR A 209 -11.65 -21.62 -8.90
C TYR A 209 -12.54 -22.81 -9.32
N ASN A 210 -12.48 -23.93 -8.61
CA ASN A 210 -13.20 -25.17 -8.94
C ASN A 210 -12.87 -25.75 -10.34
N VAL A 211 -11.62 -25.60 -10.76
CA VAL A 211 -11.16 -26.02 -12.11
C VAL A 211 -10.37 -27.33 -12.08
N ASP A 212 -10.35 -28.07 -10.95
CA ASP A 212 -9.60 -29.33 -10.75
C ASP A 212 -8.14 -29.21 -11.20
N TYR A 213 -7.44 -28.19 -10.68
CA TYR A 213 -6.06 -27.94 -11.06
C TYR A 213 -5.15 -29.12 -10.70
N GLN A 214 -4.58 -29.78 -11.70
CA GLN A 214 -3.80 -31.02 -11.56
C GLN A 214 -2.28 -30.80 -11.42
N GLY A 215 -1.82 -29.54 -11.29
CA GLY A 215 -0.40 -29.26 -11.04
C GLY A 215 0.55 -29.33 -12.26
N GLY A 216 0.07 -29.52 -13.47
CA GLY A 216 0.91 -29.64 -14.67
C GLY A 216 1.83 -30.88 -14.67
N SER A 217 2.84 -30.93 -15.57
CA SER A 217 3.79 -32.05 -15.69
C SER A 217 4.83 -32.16 -14.57
N ASP A 218 4.95 -31.14 -13.72
CA ASP A 218 5.91 -31.13 -12.62
C ASP A 218 5.31 -31.75 -11.35
N LYS A 219 5.86 -32.89 -10.94
CA LYS A 219 5.45 -33.65 -9.75
C LYS A 219 5.63 -32.91 -8.39
N LYS A 220 6.17 -31.71 -8.40
CA LYS A 220 6.44 -30.90 -7.19
C LYS A 220 5.29 -29.99 -6.76
N ARG A 221 4.23 -29.85 -7.56
CA ARG A 221 3.12 -28.93 -7.28
C ARG A 221 2.00 -29.64 -6.56
N GLU A 222 1.65 -29.17 -5.39
CA GLU A 222 0.53 -29.69 -4.62
C GLU A 222 -0.82 -29.30 -5.25
N LYS A 223 -1.82 -30.15 -5.01
CA LYS A 223 -3.20 -29.84 -5.40
C LYS A 223 -3.76 -28.74 -4.52
N ILE A 224 -4.44 -27.78 -5.14
CA ILE A 224 -5.16 -26.73 -4.40
C ILE A 224 -6.31 -27.40 -3.65
N GLN A 225 -6.38 -27.18 -2.34
CA GLN A 225 -7.49 -27.68 -1.53
C GLN A 225 -8.80 -27.00 -1.98
N ASN A 226 -9.89 -27.77 -1.98
CA ASN A 226 -11.23 -27.31 -2.38
C ASN A 226 -11.38 -26.84 -3.83
N ASP A 227 -10.46 -27.20 -4.75
CA ASP A 227 -10.54 -26.83 -6.18
C ASP A 227 -11.32 -27.85 -7.04
N LYS A 228 -12.03 -28.79 -6.41
CA LYS A 228 -12.93 -29.74 -7.08
C LYS A 228 -14.16 -30.03 -6.23
N MET A 229 -15.24 -29.36 -6.56
CA MET A 229 -16.55 -29.53 -5.93
C MET A 229 -17.66 -29.66 -6.97
N GLU A 230 -18.80 -30.28 -6.60
CA GLU A 230 -20.02 -30.15 -7.39
C GLU A 230 -20.53 -28.71 -7.38
N THR A 231 -21.17 -28.26 -8.46
CA THR A 231 -21.59 -26.87 -8.69
C THR A 231 -22.38 -26.26 -7.51
N ASN A 232 -23.32 -27.02 -6.94
CA ASN A 232 -24.11 -26.51 -5.80
C ASN A 232 -23.28 -26.39 -4.52
N SER A 233 -22.38 -27.36 -4.27
CA SER A 233 -21.48 -27.33 -3.12
C SER A 233 -20.46 -26.19 -3.24
N PHE A 234 -20.03 -25.88 -4.44
CA PHE A 234 -19.12 -24.76 -4.69
C PHE A 234 -19.80 -23.39 -4.48
N TYR A 235 -21.05 -23.25 -4.93
CA TYR A 235 -21.84 -22.05 -4.62
C TYR A 235 -21.99 -21.85 -3.09
N ASP A 236 -22.35 -22.92 -2.36
CA ASP A 236 -22.51 -22.85 -0.91
C ASP A 236 -21.21 -22.49 -0.19
N PHE A 237 -20.07 -23.05 -0.64
CA PHE A 237 -18.73 -22.70 -0.16
C PHE A 237 -18.45 -21.20 -0.33
N LEU A 238 -18.64 -20.65 -1.53
CA LEU A 238 -18.45 -19.23 -1.82
C LEU A 238 -19.40 -18.37 -0.98
N LEU A 239 -20.66 -18.75 -0.85
CA LEU A 239 -21.65 -18.00 -0.08
C LEU A 239 -21.31 -17.95 1.40
N GLN A 240 -20.86 -19.06 1.98
CA GLN A 240 -20.40 -19.11 3.38
C GLN A 240 -19.21 -18.16 3.58
N PHE A 241 -18.18 -18.27 2.75
CA PHE A 241 -17.02 -17.37 2.79
C PHE A 241 -17.43 -15.90 2.67
N TYR A 242 -18.22 -15.53 1.65
CA TYR A 242 -18.61 -14.13 1.46
C TYR A 242 -19.49 -13.58 2.59
N LYS A 243 -20.31 -14.41 3.24
CA LYS A 243 -21.06 -13.99 4.44
C LYS A 243 -20.12 -13.65 5.59
N GLN A 244 -19.09 -14.45 5.81
CA GLN A 244 -18.07 -14.13 6.83
C GLN A 244 -17.32 -12.84 6.47
N ALA A 245 -16.82 -12.73 5.25
CA ALA A 245 -16.13 -11.51 4.78
C ALA A 245 -17.02 -10.26 4.88
N HIS A 246 -18.31 -10.38 4.52
CA HIS A 246 -19.27 -9.30 4.67
C HIS A 246 -19.51 -8.91 6.14
N SER A 247 -19.50 -9.88 7.06
CA SER A 247 -19.75 -9.62 8.49
C SER A 247 -18.66 -8.74 9.11
N ILE A 248 -17.40 -8.91 8.68
CA ILE A 248 -16.23 -8.18 9.20
C ILE A 248 -15.91 -6.91 8.40
N ALA A 249 -16.49 -6.72 7.22
CA ALA A 249 -16.27 -5.52 6.41
C ALA A 249 -17.00 -4.32 7.00
N GLU A 250 -16.39 -3.13 6.91
CA GLU A 250 -17.05 -1.86 7.21
C GLU A 250 -18.13 -1.52 6.17
N PRO A 251 -19.15 -0.73 6.51
CA PRO A 251 -20.02 -0.12 5.51
C PRO A 251 -19.20 0.70 4.50
N GLY A 252 -19.40 0.47 3.20
CA GLY A 252 -18.65 1.10 2.12
C GLY A 252 -17.30 0.43 1.81
N ALA A 253 -16.89 -0.61 2.55
CA ALA A 253 -15.65 -1.34 2.27
C ALA A 253 -15.71 -2.00 0.89
N PRO A 254 -14.76 -1.71 -0.01
CA PRO A 254 -14.64 -2.35 -1.31
C PRO A 254 -14.27 -3.83 -1.18
N ALA A 255 -14.61 -4.60 -2.22
CA ALA A 255 -14.24 -6.01 -2.34
C ALA A 255 -13.80 -6.31 -3.76
N TYR A 256 -12.61 -6.87 -3.91
CA TYR A 256 -12.07 -7.43 -5.14
C TYR A 256 -11.94 -8.94 -4.98
N VAL A 257 -12.51 -9.69 -5.94
CA VAL A 257 -12.48 -11.15 -5.91
C VAL A 257 -12.03 -11.68 -7.25
N PHE A 258 -10.87 -12.29 -7.28
CA PHE A 258 -10.37 -13.00 -8.46
C PHE A 258 -11.18 -14.27 -8.70
N HIS A 259 -11.42 -14.64 -9.95
CA HIS A 259 -12.17 -15.84 -10.26
C HIS A 259 -11.89 -16.37 -11.69
N ALA A 260 -12.21 -17.63 -11.93
CA ALA A 260 -12.28 -18.15 -13.28
C ALA A 260 -13.60 -17.77 -13.94
N ASP A 261 -13.58 -17.39 -15.22
CA ASP A 261 -14.79 -17.04 -15.97
C ASP A 261 -15.78 -18.22 -16.09
N THR A 262 -15.26 -19.45 -16.17
CA THR A 262 -16.07 -20.67 -16.22
C THR A 262 -17.00 -20.85 -15.01
N GLU A 263 -16.62 -20.35 -13.85
CA GLU A 263 -17.41 -20.36 -12.61
C GLU A 263 -18.04 -19.00 -12.29
N GLY A 264 -17.95 -18.04 -13.21
CA GLY A 264 -18.38 -16.66 -13.03
C GLY A 264 -19.83 -16.50 -12.55
N VAL A 265 -20.72 -17.44 -12.89
CA VAL A 265 -22.12 -17.45 -12.41
C VAL A 265 -22.18 -17.69 -10.90
N ASN A 266 -21.47 -18.70 -10.40
CA ASN A 266 -21.42 -19.02 -8.97
C ASN A 266 -20.78 -17.89 -8.16
N PHE A 267 -19.65 -17.36 -8.63
CA PHE A 267 -18.98 -16.24 -8.00
C PHE A 267 -19.87 -15.00 -7.86
N ARG A 268 -20.51 -14.57 -8.97
CA ARG A 268 -21.39 -13.38 -8.99
C ARG A 268 -22.62 -13.59 -8.11
N LYS A 269 -23.27 -14.75 -8.22
CA LYS A 269 -24.47 -15.05 -7.46
C LYS A 269 -24.19 -15.10 -5.96
N ALA A 270 -23.17 -15.84 -5.52
CA ALA A 270 -22.80 -15.92 -4.11
C ALA A 270 -22.39 -14.55 -3.53
N PHE A 271 -21.66 -13.74 -4.32
CA PHE A 271 -21.25 -12.39 -3.91
C PHE A 271 -22.47 -11.50 -3.62
N VAL A 272 -23.45 -11.48 -4.52
CA VAL A 272 -24.68 -10.69 -4.34
C VAL A 272 -25.55 -11.25 -3.21
N ASP A 273 -25.73 -12.56 -3.14
CA ASP A 273 -26.57 -13.22 -2.13
C ASP A 273 -25.98 -13.11 -0.71
N SER A 274 -24.68 -12.83 -0.58
CA SER A 274 -24.04 -12.54 0.71
C SER A 274 -24.26 -11.14 1.23
N GLY A 275 -24.80 -10.23 0.41
CA GLY A 275 -25.12 -8.84 0.77
C GLY A 275 -24.16 -7.79 0.20
N PHE A 276 -23.09 -8.18 -0.50
CA PHE A 276 -22.25 -7.24 -1.24
C PHE A 276 -22.98 -6.70 -2.48
N LYS A 277 -22.79 -5.43 -2.76
CA LYS A 277 -23.22 -4.83 -4.03
C LYS A 277 -22.17 -5.12 -5.10
N LEU A 278 -22.52 -5.88 -6.13
CA LEU A 278 -21.69 -6.02 -7.33
C LEU A 278 -21.78 -4.73 -8.16
N SER A 279 -20.64 -4.18 -8.57
CA SER A 279 -20.55 -2.97 -9.40
C SER A 279 -19.96 -3.26 -10.77
N GLU A 280 -18.75 -3.81 -10.82
CA GLU A 280 -17.97 -3.94 -12.04
C GLU A 280 -17.30 -5.31 -12.10
N CYS A 281 -16.82 -5.68 -13.29
CA CYS A 281 -15.89 -6.76 -13.50
C CYS A 281 -14.63 -6.18 -14.12
N LEU A 282 -13.51 -6.24 -13.39
CA LEU A 282 -12.21 -5.88 -13.92
C LEU A 282 -11.60 -7.10 -14.62
N ILE A 283 -10.71 -6.85 -15.55
CA ILE A 283 -10.02 -7.89 -16.34
C ILE A 283 -8.51 -7.71 -16.15
N TRP A 284 -7.87 -8.63 -15.46
CA TRP A 284 -6.40 -8.68 -15.48
C TRP A 284 -5.94 -9.36 -16.77
N LYS A 285 -5.40 -8.56 -17.69
CA LYS A 285 -4.78 -9.02 -18.92
C LYS A 285 -3.32 -9.41 -18.67
N LYS A 286 -2.99 -10.68 -18.91
CA LYS A 286 -1.64 -11.23 -18.75
C LYS A 286 -0.78 -10.95 -20.00
N ASN A 287 0.53 -10.98 -19.85
CA ASN A 287 1.49 -10.89 -20.95
C ASN A 287 1.67 -12.18 -21.76
N SER A 288 1.10 -13.30 -21.29
CA SER A 288 1.21 -14.59 -21.97
C SER A 288 -0.10 -15.40 -21.89
N ILE A 289 -0.37 -16.16 -22.93
CA ILE A 289 -1.53 -17.07 -22.98
C ILE A 289 -1.33 -18.28 -22.07
N VAL A 290 -2.42 -18.80 -21.52
CA VAL A 290 -2.46 -20.12 -20.88
C VAL A 290 -2.97 -21.13 -21.91
N MET A 291 -2.07 -22.00 -22.38
CA MET A 291 -2.46 -23.05 -23.33
C MET A 291 -3.47 -24.00 -22.69
N SER A 292 -4.60 -24.18 -23.34
CA SER A 292 -5.69 -25.08 -22.93
C SER A 292 -6.20 -25.88 -24.11
N ARG A 293 -7.13 -26.83 -23.86
CA ARG A 293 -7.81 -27.60 -24.92
C ARG A 293 -9.01 -26.86 -25.54
N GLN A 294 -9.17 -25.56 -25.21
CA GLN A 294 -10.26 -24.74 -25.71
C GLN A 294 -9.88 -24.09 -27.04
N ASP A 295 -10.89 -23.65 -27.82
CA ASP A 295 -10.69 -22.96 -29.10
C ASP A 295 -9.98 -21.62 -28.94
N TYR A 296 -10.27 -20.89 -27.83
CA TYR A 296 -9.61 -19.64 -27.45
C TYR A 296 -8.77 -19.84 -26.19
N HIS A 297 -7.50 -19.44 -26.22
CA HIS A 297 -6.61 -19.53 -25.08
C HIS A 297 -6.80 -18.33 -24.14
N TRP A 298 -6.90 -18.65 -22.85
CA TRP A 298 -7.03 -17.61 -21.83
C TRP A 298 -5.79 -16.73 -21.74
N ILE A 299 -5.97 -15.41 -21.81
CA ILE A 299 -4.94 -14.40 -21.61
C ILE A 299 -5.32 -13.45 -20.44
N HIS A 300 -6.43 -13.71 -19.80
CA HIS A 300 -6.93 -12.84 -18.73
C HIS A 300 -7.54 -13.64 -17.58
N GLU A 301 -7.68 -12.95 -16.46
CA GLU A 301 -8.50 -13.36 -15.31
C GLU A 301 -9.48 -12.25 -14.96
N PRO A 302 -10.77 -12.55 -14.75
CA PRO A 302 -11.73 -11.58 -14.28
C PRO A 302 -11.63 -11.37 -12.76
N ILE A 303 -11.97 -10.13 -12.30
CA ILE A 303 -11.99 -9.73 -10.92
C ILE A 303 -13.33 -9.07 -10.64
N LEU A 304 -14.15 -9.62 -9.76
CA LEU A 304 -15.36 -8.93 -9.31
C LEU A 304 -14.95 -7.72 -8.46
N TYR A 305 -15.59 -6.60 -8.73
CA TYR A 305 -15.48 -5.39 -7.92
C TYR A 305 -16.85 -4.96 -7.42
N GLY A 306 -16.92 -4.69 -6.13
CA GLY A 306 -18.12 -4.20 -5.48
C GLY A 306 -17.80 -3.71 -4.07
N TRP A 307 -18.83 -3.52 -3.23
CA TRP A 307 -18.64 -3.06 -1.86
C TRP A 307 -19.81 -3.44 -0.94
N LYS A 308 -19.57 -3.37 0.36
CA LYS A 308 -20.61 -3.51 1.37
C LYS A 308 -21.50 -2.26 1.38
N LEU A 309 -22.82 -2.45 1.30
CA LEU A 309 -23.79 -1.35 1.44
C LEU A 309 -23.78 -0.75 2.85
N GLY A 310 -24.35 0.44 2.99
CA GLY A 310 -24.51 1.15 4.27
C GLY A 310 -23.74 2.46 4.39
N ALA A 311 -22.75 2.69 3.50
CA ALA A 311 -22.05 3.96 3.32
C ALA A 311 -21.62 4.14 1.86
N ALA A 312 -21.10 5.32 1.51
CA ALA A 312 -20.43 5.53 0.24
C ALA A 312 -19.23 4.57 0.13
N HIS A 313 -19.01 4.01 -1.06
CA HIS A 313 -17.84 3.17 -1.28
C HIS A 313 -16.53 3.98 -1.17
N LYS A 314 -15.51 3.34 -0.63
CA LYS A 314 -14.20 3.97 -0.43
C LYS A 314 -13.42 3.94 -1.76
N TRP A 315 -13.02 5.12 -2.24
CA TRP A 315 -12.22 5.29 -3.45
C TRP A 315 -11.26 6.46 -3.26
N TYR A 316 -9.96 6.21 -3.34
CA TYR A 316 -8.91 7.15 -2.92
C TYR A 316 -8.00 7.62 -4.07
N THR A 317 -8.31 7.21 -5.29
CA THR A 317 -7.57 7.64 -6.49
C THR A 317 -8.47 8.44 -7.44
N ASP A 318 -7.94 8.85 -8.58
CA ASP A 318 -8.68 9.58 -9.58
C ASP A 318 -9.72 8.70 -10.33
N ARG A 319 -10.51 9.32 -11.23
CA ARG A 319 -11.50 8.63 -12.05
C ARG A 319 -11.00 8.23 -13.44
N LYS A 320 -9.69 8.06 -13.61
CA LYS A 320 -9.07 7.64 -14.87
C LYS A 320 -8.76 6.16 -14.91
N GLN A 321 -9.03 5.44 -13.83
CA GLN A 321 -8.77 4.01 -13.73
C GLN A 321 -9.67 3.24 -14.71
N GLN A 322 -9.14 2.17 -15.29
CA GLN A 322 -9.78 1.39 -16.34
C GLN A 322 -10.11 -0.01 -15.86
N THR A 323 -11.12 -0.63 -16.49
CA THR A 323 -11.53 -2.00 -16.14
C THR A 323 -10.60 -3.09 -16.68
N VAL A 324 -9.69 -2.77 -17.61
CA VAL A 324 -8.65 -3.68 -18.10
C VAL A 324 -7.32 -3.29 -17.45
N LEU A 325 -6.76 -4.20 -16.66
CA LEU A 325 -5.52 -4.05 -15.93
C LEU A 325 -4.43 -4.83 -16.65
N GLU A 326 -3.36 -4.17 -17.08
CA GLU A 326 -2.23 -4.79 -17.75
C GLU A 326 -1.07 -4.89 -16.77
N PHE A 327 -0.88 -6.08 -16.21
CA PHE A 327 0.24 -6.41 -15.34
C PHE A 327 0.87 -7.72 -15.80
N ASP A 328 2.19 -7.76 -15.81
CA ASP A 328 2.90 -8.96 -16.16
C ASP A 328 2.64 -10.10 -15.16
N ARG A 329 2.55 -11.31 -15.69
CA ARG A 329 2.48 -12.48 -14.83
C ARG A 329 3.85 -12.66 -14.16
N PRO A 330 3.90 -12.96 -12.83
CA PRO A 330 5.15 -13.26 -12.16
C PRO A 330 5.94 -14.34 -12.91
N LEU A 331 7.25 -14.16 -13.04
CA LEU A 331 8.15 -15.18 -13.56
C LEU A 331 7.97 -16.43 -12.71
N LYS A 332 7.99 -17.61 -13.32
CA LYS A 332 7.62 -18.90 -12.72
C LYS A 332 8.18 -19.08 -11.31
N SER A 333 7.32 -19.05 -10.30
CA SER A 333 7.60 -19.72 -9.04
C SER A 333 7.60 -21.23 -9.28
N GLU A 334 8.64 -21.92 -8.87
CA GLU A 334 8.69 -23.38 -8.91
C GLU A 334 7.66 -24.01 -7.96
N TYR A 335 7.25 -23.28 -6.94
CA TYR A 335 6.44 -23.75 -5.81
C TYR A 335 4.98 -23.29 -5.86
N HIS A 336 4.67 -22.15 -6.48
CA HIS A 336 3.31 -21.58 -6.52
C HIS A 336 2.84 -21.26 -7.96
N PRO A 337 1.90 -22.06 -8.51
CA PRO A 337 1.47 -21.91 -9.90
C PRO A 337 0.58 -20.69 -10.16
N THR A 338 0.00 -20.07 -9.12
CA THR A 338 -1.10 -19.11 -9.24
C THR A 338 -0.87 -17.77 -8.51
N MET A 339 0.41 -17.40 -8.26
CA MET A 339 0.70 -16.12 -7.62
C MET A 339 0.17 -14.94 -8.42
N LYS A 340 -0.45 -13.98 -7.71
CA LYS A 340 -0.87 -12.71 -8.30
C LYS A 340 0.30 -11.70 -8.25
N PRO A 341 0.45 -10.85 -9.29
CA PRO A 341 1.47 -9.80 -9.30
C PRO A 341 1.31 -8.87 -8.09
N ILE A 342 2.36 -8.72 -7.32
CA ILE A 342 2.35 -7.84 -6.13
C ILE A 342 2.02 -6.40 -6.52
N GLU A 343 2.54 -5.92 -7.65
CA GLU A 343 2.26 -4.57 -8.17
C GLU A 343 0.77 -4.35 -8.44
N MET A 344 0.10 -5.34 -9.04
CA MET A 344 -1.35 -5.27 -9.26
C MET A 344 -2.11 -5.22 -7.94
N LEU A 345 -1.72 -6.06 -6.97
CA LEU A 345 -2.35 -6.05 -5.64
C LEU A 345 -2.13 -4.70 -4.95
N CYS A 346 -0.91 -4.14 -5.00
CA CYS A 346 -0.61 -2.80 -4.49
C CYS A 346 -1.48 -1.72 -5.15
N TYR A 347 -1.67 -1.80 -6.48
CA TYR A 347 -2.53 -0.89 -7.23
C TYR A 347 -3.99 -0.94 -6.72
N LEU A 348 -4.57 -2.14 -6.58
CA LEU A 348 -5.94 -2.32 -6.08
C LEU A 348 -6.08 -1.84 -4.62
N ILE A 349 -5.10 -2.14 -3.77
CA ILE A 349 -5.05 -1.71 -2.37
C ILE A 349 -5.05 -0.19 -2.28
N LYS A 350 -4.19 0.49 -3.04
CA LYS A 350 -4.09 1.95 -3.04
C LYS A 350 -5.36 2.64 -3.55
N ASN A 351 -6.03 2.06 -4.54
CA ASN A 351 -7.27 2.63 -5.07
C ASN A 351 -8.42 2.62 -4.03
N SER A 352 -8.41 1.66 -3.10
CA SER A 352 -9.58 1.35 -2.27
C SER A 352 -9.33 1.33 -0.76
N SER A 353 -8.15 1.74 -0.31
CA SER A 353 -7.80 1.84 1.12
C SER A 353 -6.80 2.95 1.38
N LYS A 354 -6.77 3.44 2.62
CA LYS A 354 -5.74 4.37 3.15
C LYS A 354 -4.60 3.60 3.82
N GLN A 355 -3.51 4.29 4.12
CA GLN A 355 -2.45 3.74 4.97
C GLN A 355 -3.03 3.33 6.34
N LYS A 356 -2.47 2.29 6.94
CA LYS A 356 -2.93 1.66 8.19
C LYS A 356 -4.30 0.96 8.12
N ASP A 357 -5.06 1.13 7.04
CA ASP A 357 -6.29 0.37 6.84
C ASP A 357 -6.03 -1.14 6.86
N ILE A 358 -7.08 -1.88 7.20
CA ILE A 358 -7.04 -3.35 7.25
C ILE A 358 -7.50 -3.93 5.91
N VAL A 359 -6.60 -4.64 5.23
CA VAL A 359 -6.86 -5.45 4.05
C VAL A 359 -7.09 -6.89 4.49
N PHE A 360 -8.21 -7.47 4.07
CA PHE A 360 -8.55 -8.87 4.39
C PHE A 360 -8.43 -9.76 3.16
N ASP A 361 -7.78 -10.90 3.34
CA ASP A 361 -7.72 -11.99 2.37
C ASP A 361 -8.05 -13.32 3.04
N GLY A 362 -9.12 -13.99 2.59
CA GLY A 362 -9.55 -15.29 3.13
C GLY A 362 -8.79 -16.50 2.57
N PHE A 363 -7.93 -16.30 1.56
CA PHE A 363 -7.20 -17.36 0.87
C PHE A 363 -5.79 -16.87 0.52
N LEU A 364 -4.96 -16.67 1.56
CA LEU A 364 -3.64 -16.03 1.43
C LEU A 364 -2.67 -16.77 0.49
N GLY A 365 -2.83 -18.08 0.32
CA GLY A 365 -1.93 -18.90 -0.48
C GLY A 365 -0.47 -18.70 -0.08
N SER A 366 0.34 -18.15 -0.97
CA SER A 366 1.75 -17.83 -0.68
C SER A 366 1.97 -16.49 0.02
N GLY A 367 0.92 -15.71 0.31
CA GLY A 367 1.01 -14.44 1.04
C GLY A 367 1.27 -13.20 0.17
N SER A 368 0.94 -13.24 -1.12
CA SER A 368 1.15 -12.08 -2.01
C SER A 368 0.37 -10.85 -1.53
N THR A 369 -0.86 -11.02 -1.03
CA THR A 369 -1.67 -9.93 -0.46
C THR A 369 -1.03 -9.35 0.81
N LEU A 370 -0.37 -10.18 1.63
CA LEU A 370 0.35 -9.72 2.82
C LEU A 370 1.57 -8.86 2.43
N ILE A 371 2.38 -9.32 1.46
CA ILE A 371 3.52 -8.54 0.96
C ILE A 371 3.05 -7.23 0.32
N ALA A 372 1.97 -7.26 -0.49
CA ALA A 372 1.40 -6.06 -1.08
C ALA A 372 0.88 -5.07 -0.02
N SER A 373 0.29 -5.56 1.06
CA SER A 373 -0.16 -4.75 2.20
C SER A 373 1.02 -4.11 2.92
N GLU A 374 2.09 -4.87 3.21
CA GLU A 374 3.33 -4.36 3.79
C GLU A 374 3.96 -3.27 2.89
N LYS A 375 4.08 -3.53 1.58
CA LYS A 375 4.61 -2.55 0.60
C LYS A 375 3.75 -1.28 0.54
N SER A 376 2.45 -1.42 0.70
CA SER A 376 1.48 -0.31 0.59
C SER A 376 1.15 0.35 1.93
N TRP A 377 1.84 0.02 3.02
CA TRP A 377 1.61 0.57 4.36
C TRP A 377 0.21 0.26 4.93
N ARG A 378 -0.33 -0.93 4.65
CA ARG A 378 -1.62 -1.42 5.17
C ARG A 378 -1.41 -2.61 6.08
N ASN A 379 -2.31 -2.79 7.04
CA ASN A 379 -2.35 -3.99 7.87
C ASN A 379 -3.03 -5.12 7.08
N CYS A 380 -2.48 -6.33 7.10
CA CYS A 380 -3.11 -7.50 6.51
C CYS A 380 -3.76 -8.35 7.60
N ARG A 381 -4.96 -8.84 7.33
CA ARG A 381 -5.62 -9.92 8.09
C ARG A 381 -5.89 -11.04 7.12
N GLY A 382 -5.33 -12.22 7.35
CA GLY A 382 -5.43 -13.31 6.38
C GLY A 382 -5.71 -14.67 6.98
N ILE A 383 -6.37 -15.52 6.19
CA ILE A 383 -6.63 -16.91 6.52
C ILE A 383 -5.99 -17.78 5.45
N GLU A 384 -5.36 -18.88 5.87
CA GLU A 384 -4.83 -19.91 4.99
C GLU A 384 -5.12 -21.28 5.59
N ILE A 385 -5.67 -22.19 4.78
CA ILE A 385 -6.05 -23.52 5.25
C ILE A 385 -4.89 -24.51 5.25
N GLY A 386 -3.90 -24.30 4.40
CA GLY A 386 -2.72 -25.16 4.26
C GLY A 386 -1.68 -24.85 5.32
N GLU A 387 -1.36 -25.80 6.18
CA GLU A 387 -0.38 -25.66 7.26
C GLU A 387 1.02 -25.31 6.69
N ASN A 388 1.44 -26.00 5.63
CA ASN A 388 2.69 -25.73 4.91
C ASN A 388 2.70 -24.32 4.26
N TYR A 389 1.56 -23.84 3.76
CA TYR A 389 1.43 -22.51 3.21
C TYR A 389 1.46 -21.41 4.27
N CYS A 390 0.95 -21.67 5.47
CA CYS A 390 1.12 -20.76 6.61
C CYS A 390 2.62 -20.53 6.91
N ASP A 391 3.42 -21.61 6.90
CA ASP A 391 4.88 -21.49 7.05
C ASP A 391 5.53 -20.70 5.91
N VAL A 392 5.08 -20.92 4.66
CA VAL A 392 5.55 -20.15 3.49
C VAL A 392 5.26 -18.67 3.65
N ILE A 393 4.05 -18.29 4.04
CA ILE A 393 3.66 -16.89 4.27
C ILE A 393 4.61 -16.22 5.26
N VAL A 394 4.85 -16.85 6.41
CA VAL A 394 5.71 -16.29 7.45
C VAL A 394 7.15 -16.17 6.96
N ARG A 395 7.72 -17.25 6.36
CA ARG A 395 9.09 -17.25 5.84
C ARG A 395 9.29 -16.21 4.74
N ARG A 396 8.34 -16.09 3.83
CA ARG A 396 8.37 -15.14 2.73
C ARG A 396 8.35 -13.69 3.25
N TRP A 397 7.50 -13.39 4.23
CA TRP A 397 7.47 -12.08 4.84
C TRP A 397 8.74 -11.78 5.62
N VAL A 398 9.26 -12.73 6.41
CA VAL A 398 10.54 -12.58 7.13
C VAL A 398 11.68 -12.31 6.16
N LYS A 399 11.75 -13.08 5.05
CA LYS A 399 12.76 -12.87 3.99
C LYS A 399 12.65 -11.45 3.43
N TYR A 400 11.44 -11.01 3.07
CA TYR A 400 11.19 -9.64 2.60
C TYR A 400 11.70 -8.59 3.59
N MET A 401 11.40 -8.73 4.88
CA MET A 401 11.82 -7.80 5.91
C MET A 401 13.36 -7.77 6.07
N GLN A 402 14.02 -8.93 6.01
CA GLN A 402 15.48 -9.05 6.11
C GLN A 402 16.19 -8.42 4.92
N GLU A 403 15.75 -8.70 3.70
CA GLU A 403 16.34 -8.17 2.47
C GLU A 403 16.20 -6.65 2.40
N ASN A 404 15.07 -6.12 2.85
CA ASN A 404 14.84 -4.67 2.94
C ASN A 404 15.40 -4.03 4.24
N LYS A 405 16.12 -4.80 5.07
CA LYS A 405 16.75 -4.31 6.32
C LYS A 405 15.75 -3.66 7.28
N LEU A 406 14.51 -4.10 7.26
CA LEU A 406 13.44 -3.60 8.12
C LEU A 406 13.43 -4.32 9.47
N LYS A 407 13.12 -3.62 10.55
CA LYS A 407 12.98 -4.21 11.88
C LYS A 407 11.61 -4.85 12.02
N PHE A 408 11.57 -6.07 12.55
CA PHE A 408 10.33 -6.83 12.68
C PHE A 408 10.30 -7.74 13.89
N GLU A 409 9.11 -8.22 14.23
CA GLU A 409 8.85 -9.26 15.21
C GLU A 409 7.84 -10.27 14.66
N VAL A 410 8.04 -11.54 14.98
CA VAL A 410 7.13 -12.63 14.69
C VAL A 410 6.65 -13.23 16.01
N ILE A 411 5.32 -13.33 16.17
CA ILE A 411 4.69 -13.91 17.36
C ILE A 411 3.76 -15.02 16.87
N LYS A 412 3.87 -16.22 17.46
CA LYS A 412 2.99 -17.36 17.22
C LYS A 412 2.27 -17.70 18.52
N ASN A 413 0.94 -17.69 18.53
CA ASN A 413 0.13 -18.05 19.70
C ASN A 413 0.63 -17.34 20.98
N ASP A 414 0.75 -16.02 20.92
CA ASP A 414 1.25 -15.14 22.00
C ASP A 414 2.71 -15.37 22.43
N LYS A 415 3.46 -16.23 21.74
CA LYS A 415 4.89 -16.45 22.00
C LYS A 415 5.72 -15.81 20.89
N LYS A 416 6.64 -14.92 21.29
CA LYS A 416 7.60 -14.32 20.35
C LYS A 416 8.58 -15.40 19.88
N LEU A 417 8.68 -15.57 18.56
CA LEU A 417 9.65 -16.48 17.96
C LEU A 417 11.03 -15.80 17.92
N THR A 418 12.08 -16.59 18.19
CA THR A 418 13.45 -16.15 18.02
C THR A 418 13.90 -16.37 16.59
N GLN A 419 14.92 -15.63 16.13
CA GLN A 419 15.42 -15.67 14.73
C GLN A 419 15.89 -17.08 14.27
N HIS A 420 15.86 -18.07 15.11
CA HIS A 420 16.31 -19.46 14.86
C HIS A 420 15.15 -20.49 14.92
N GLU A 421 13.96 -20.10 15.25
CA GLU A 421 12.74 -20.90 15.26
C GLU A 421 11.82 -20.48 14.09
#